data_a7bdfe76042242e809dcda36bdf79055
#
_entry.id   a7bdfe76042242e809dcda36bdf79055
#
_cell.length_a   1.000
_cell.length_b   1.000
_cell.length_c   1.000
_cell.angle_alpha   90.00
_cell.angle_beta   90.00
_cell.angle_gamma   90.00
#
_symmetry.space_group_name_H-M   'P 1'
#
loop_
_entity.id
_entity.type
_entity.pdbx_description
1 polymer ?
#
loop_
_entity_poly.entity_id
_entity_poly.type
_entity_poly.pdbx_seq_one_letter_code
_entity_poly.pdbx_strand_id
1 'polypeptide(L)'
;MQYYLNGFTPRNPNLAKSPTLPHRPELPTHVDVLIIGSGPAGLTIGAQLSAFSEISTVIIDQKNGPLQVGQADGIACRSVEMFVAFGFSERVLKEAYWVNEVSFWKPDDAVQGHIVRSGRILDVEDGLSEMPHVILSQARIHDFFLEHMRNGPLSLEPHYNSRFVNLARDDSADYPLRVMVECRSSDGVGTDLKTIRARYVVGCDGARSTVRKAIGRRLKGDTANQAWGVMDVLANTDFPDIRLKSVIHSAKEGSMLIIPREGGYLVRMYIELDKLDPGERIGNKHLTQDRLIAAARRIMAPYTLSVKEVSWWSVYEIGQRLCDRFDDSKPGAKNHGTEDAEQNARIFIAGDAGHTLSPKAGQGMNVSMGDGFNLGWKLAAVLRGQAKPSILATYSHERQALARELIDFDRDFAKMFSARPKTQENTDDNSVDPAVFQQYFQKQGRFTAGVSVRYPPSTLTGDGKHQKLAEGITVGMRFHSAPVIRVADARRLHLGHQFLADGRWRLLLFAGRAADLGALCEYLTIHLLRRFTPTGADIDAVIDMRAILQGSYRSIDLARLPPSLL
;
A
#
# COMPACT_ATOMS: atom_id res chain seq x y z
N MET A 1 -7.95 15.55 -18.48
CA MET A 1 -9.26 15.35 -17.83
C MET A 1 -10.30 16.05 -18.68
N GLN A 2 -11.26 15.31 -19.22
CA GLN A 2 -12.36 15.92 -19.97
C GLN A 2 -13.55 16.19 -19.08
N TYR A 3 -14.15 17.35 -19.26
CA TYR A 3 -15.32 17.79 -18.52
C TYR A 3 -16.58 17.59 -19.36
N TYR A 4 -17.59 16.95 -18.81
CA TYR A 4 -18.92 16.78 -19.42
C TYR A 4 -19.97 17.57 -18.66
N LEU A 5 -21.13 17.82 -19.28
CA LEU A 5 -22.25 18.56 -18.69
C LEU A 5 -22.70 18.03 -17.32
N ASN A 6 -22.55 16.75 -17.06
CA ASN A 6 -22.90 16.07 -15.80
C ASN A 6 -21.68 15.64 -14.98
N GLY A 7 -20.50 16.22 -15.23
CA GLY A 7 -19.28 15.96 -14.49
C GLY A 7 -18.13 15.41 -15.31
N PHE A 8 -17.26 14.63 -14.66
CA PHE A 8 -16.07 14.07 -15.29
C PHE A 8 -16.38 12.76 -16.02
N THR A 9 -15.76 12.56 -17.20
CA THR A 9 -15.72 11.24 -17.78
C THR A 9 -14.79 10.33 -16.96
N PRO A 10 -15.20 9.10 -16.64
CA PRO A 10 -14.34 8.15 -15.97
C PRO A 10 -13.20 7.62 -16.86
N ARG A 11 -13.23 7.87 -18.18
CA ARG A 11 -12.24 7.37 -19.13
C ARG A 11 -11.24 8.44 -19.54
N ASN A 12 -10.00 8.01 -19.77
CA ASN A 12 -9.01 8.83 -20.46
C ASN A 12 -9.48 9.06 -21.92
N PRO A 13 -9.67 10.31 -22.36
CA PRO A 13 -10.14 10.59 -23.72
C PRO A 13 -9.16 10.18 -24.82
N ASN A 14 -7.88 10.04 -24.48
CA ASN A 14 -6.82 9.64 -25.39
C ASN A 14 -6.72 8.11 -25.56
N LEU A 15 -7.43 7.35 -24.74
CA LEU A 15 -7.54 5.91 -24.94
C LEU A 15 -8.63 5.66 -25.99
N ALA A 16 -8.29 4.89 -27.01
CA ALA A 16 -9.27 4.36 -27.95
C ALA A 16 -10.41 3.73 -27.14
N LYS A 17 -11.65 3.97 -27.54
CA LYS A 17 -12.80 3.30 -26.94
C LYS A 17 -12.48 1.81 -26.92
N SER A 18 -12.27 1.28 -25.73
CA SER A 18 -12.15 -0.16 -25.57
C SER A 18 -13.34 -0.79 -26.31
N PRO A 19 -13.13 -1.73 -27.23
CA PRO A 19 -14.24 -2.43 -27.82
C PRO A 19 -15.09 -2.89 -26.64
N THR A 20 -16.37 -2.64 -26.66
CA THR A 20 -17.33 -3.24 -25.74
C THR A 20 -17.15 -4.73 -25.87
N LEU A 21 -16.32 -5.33 -25.00
CA LEU A 21 -16.12 -6.76 -24.98
C LEU A 21 -17.43 -7.38 -24.53
N PRO A 22 -18.16 -8.05 -25.42
CA PRO A 22 -19.32 -8.81 -25.04
C PRO A 22 -18.78 -10.03 -24.31
N HIS A 23 -19.24 -10.27 -23.13
CA HIS A 23 -18.87 -11.39 -22.24
C HIS A 23 -17.42 -11.33 -21.70
N ARG A 24 -17.27 -11.69 -20.42
CA ARG A 24 -15.95 -11.98 -19.83
C ARG A 24 -15.22 -12.93 -20.75
N PRO A 25 -14.07 -12.55 -21.29
CA PRO A 25 -13.31 -13.46 -22.11
C PRO A 25 -13.05 -14.73 -21.27
N GLU A 26 -13.12 -15.88 -21.89
CA GLU A 26 -12.69 -17.13 -21.24
C GLU A 26 -11.26 -16.95 -20.72
N LEU A 27 -10.95 -17.65 -19.62
CA LEU A 27 -9.59 -17.68 -19.10
C LEU A 27 -8.64 -18.15 -20.20
N PRO A 28 -7.61 -17.36 -20.54
CA PRO A 28 -6.67 -17.74 -21.58
C PRO A 28 -5.83 -18.95 -21.14
N THR A 29 -5.34 -19.71 -22.10
CA THR A 29 -4.48 -20.87 -21.82
C THR A 29 -3.04 -20.47 -21.47
N HIS A 30 -2.58 -19.31 -21.94
CA HIS A 30 -1.22 -18.80 -21.74
C HIS A 30 -1.25 -17.32 -21.34
N VAL A 31 -0.44 -16.95 -20.36
CA VAL A 31 -0.30 -15.56 -19.87
C VAL A 31 1.13 -15.26 -19.46
N ASP A 32 1.55 -14.01 -19.57
CA ASP A 32 2.85 -13.60 -19.03
C ASP A 32 2.82 -13.54 -17.52
N VAL A 33 1.75 -12.95 -16.93
CA VAL A 33 1.60 -12.82 -15.48
C VAL A 33 0.21 -13.28 -15.04
N LEU A 34 0.17 -14.27 -14.14
CA LEU A 34 -1.04 -14.67 -13.44
C LEU A 34 -1.00 -14.17 -12.00
N ILE A 35 -1.95 -13.30 -11.65
CA ILE A 35 -2.14 -12.77 -10.31
C ILE A 35 -3.27 -13.53 -9.62
N ILE A 36 -3.00 -14.07 -8.43
CA ILE A 36 -3.95 -14.88 -7.67
C ILE A 36 -4.40 -14.08 -6.45
N GLY A 37 -5.61 -13.54 -6.51
CA GLY A 37 -6.21 -12.65 -5.51
C GLY A 37 -6.31 -11.20 -5.96
N SER A 38 -7.51 -10.63 -5.87
CA SER A 38 -7.84 -9.23 -6.18
C SER A 38 -7.91 -8.36 -4.92
N GLY A 39 -7.05 -8.64 -3.93
CA GLY A 39 -6.81 -7.77 -2.77
C GLY A 39 -5.92 -6.57 -3.12
N PRO A 40 -5.58 -5.71 -2.13
CA PRO A 40 -4.79 -4.49 -2.37
C PRO A 40 -3.48 -4.74 -3.12
N ALA A 41 -2.73 -5.80 -2.77
CA ALA A 41 -1.49 -6.15 -3.47
C ALA A 41 -1.74 -6.54 -4.94
N GLY A 42 -2.70 -7.43 -5.18
CA GLY A 42 -3.00 -7.91 -6.54
C GLY A 42 -3.53 -6.82 -7.45
N LEU A 43 -4.42 -5.96 -6.93
CA LEU A 43 -4.95 -4.82 -7.69
C LEU A 43 -3.86 -3.77 -8.00
N THR A 44 -2.91 -3.54 -7.10
CA THR A 44 -1.79 -2.63 -7.35
C THR A 44 -0.88 -3.16 -8.46
N ILE A 45 -0.55 -4.47 -8.46
CA ILE A 45 0.23 -5.11 -9.54
C ILE A 45 -0.55 -5.03 -10.85
N GLY A 46 -1.84 -5.39 -10.81
CA GLY A 46 -2.71 -5.33 -11.98
C GLY A 46 -2.80 -3.92 -12.58
N ALA A 47 -2.92 -2.90 -11.74
CA ALA A 47 -2.95 -1.51 -12.16
C ALA A 47 -1.66 -1.08 -12.88
N GLN A 48 -0.49 -1.49 -12.39
CA GLN A 48 0.77 -1.22 -13.08
C GLN A 48 0.88 -1.97 -14.41
N LEU A 49 0.54 -3.26 -14.42
CA LEU A 49 0.66 -4.08 -15.62
C LEU A 49 -0.39 -3.71 -16.67
N SER A 50 -1.55 -3.18 -16.28
CA SER A 50 -2.60 -2.75 -17.21
C SER A 50 -2.18 -1.61 -18.17
N ALA A 51 -1.08 -0.92 -17.84
CA ALA A 51 -0.50 0.11 -18.72
C ALA A 51 0.23 -0.46 -19.95
N PHE A 52 0.52 -1.77 -19.99
CA PHE A 52 1.36 -2.41 -21.01
C PHE A 52 0.54 -3.42 -21.79
N SER A 53 0.07 -3.03 -22.98
CA SER A 53 -0.76 -3.89 -23.86
C SER A 53 -0.01 -5.13 -24.36
N GLU A 54 1.30 -5.09 -24.39
CA GLU A 54 2.18 -6.19 -24.80
C GLU A 54 2.37 -7.28 -23.72
N ILE A 55 1.95 -7.03 -22.46
CA ILE A 55 2.07 -7.99 -21.36
C ILE A 55 0.72 -8.63 -21.08
N SER A 56 0.58 -9.90 -21.45
CA SER A 56 -0.64 -10.65 -21.14
C SER A 56 -0.77 -10.89 -19.63
N THR A 57 -1.74 -10.23 -19.01
CA THR A 57 -1.98 -10.28 -17.56
C THR A 57 -3.38 -10.78 -17.24
N VAL A 58 -3.48 -11.71 -16.31
CA VAL A 58 -4.76 -12.20 -15.78
C VAL A 58 -4.77 -12.11 -14.26
N ILE A 59 -5.90 -11.67 -13.70
CA ILE A 59 -6.18 -11.70 -12.27
C ILE A 59 -7.31 -12.68 -12.01
N ILE A 60 -7.13 -13.61 -11.10
CA ILE A 60 -8.20 -14.51 -10.64
C ILE A 60 -8.49 -14.27 -9.16
N ASP A 61 -9.77 -14.42 -8.78
CA ASP A 61 -10.18 -14.40 -7.36
C ASP A 61 -11.29 -15.44 -7.12
N GLN A 62 -11.20 -16.11 -5.97
CA GLN A 62 -12.20 -17.11 -5.55
C GLN A 62 -13.53 -16.51 -5.12
N LYS A 63 -13.57 -15.19 -4.83
CA LYS A 63 -14.80 -14.47 -4.48
C LYS A 63 -15.72 -14.36 -5.70
N ASN A 64 -16.99 -14.09 -5.44
CA ASN A 64 -18.01 -13.97 -6.49
C ASN A 64 -18.05 -12.59 -7.17
N GLY A 65 -17.28 -11.61 -6.68
CA GLY A 65 -17.25 -10.26 -7.21
C GLY A 65 -16.32 -9.34 -6.44
N PRO A 66 -16.32 -8.03 -6.78
CA PRO A 66 -15.56 -7.00 -6.09
C PRO A 66 -15.87 -6.93 -4.60
N LEU A 67 -14.90 -6.47 -3.82
CA LEU A 67 -15.07 -6.25 -2.38
C LEU A 67 -16.16 -5.21 -2.13
N GLN A 68 -17.19 -5.57 -1.35
CA GLN A 68 -18.30 -4.66 -1.00
C GLN A 68 -18.05 -3.93 0.32
N VAL A 69 -17.47 -4.63 1.29
CA VAL A 69 -17.18 -4.08 2.63
C VAL A 69 -15.72 -4.38 2.95
N GLY A 70 -14.94 -3.34 3.16
CA GLY A 70 -13.51 -3.45 3.48
C GLY A 70 -13.25 -3.47 4.98
N GLN A 71 -12.20 -4.19 5.36
CA GLN A 71 -11.74 -4.26 6.75
C GLN A 71 -10.78 -3.10 7.06
N ALA A 72 -9.88 -2.76 6.14
CA ALA A 72 -8.95 -1.65 6.28
C ALA A 72 -9.57 -0.33 5.79
N ASP A 73 -9.03 0.78 6.30
CA ASP A 73 -9.49 2.12 5.97
C ASP A 73 -8.38 3.19 6.02
N GLY A 74 -7.32 2.99 6.83
CA GLY A 74 -6.21 3.92 6.95
C GLY A 74 -5.28 3.88 5.73
N ILE A 75 -5.06 5.05 5.12
CA ILE A 75 -4.22 5.21 3.92
C ILE A 75 -3.10 6.19 4.25
N ALA A 76 -1.89 5.67 4.39
CA ALA A 76 -0.71 6.45 4.70
C ALA A 76 -0.34 7.43 3.57
N CYS A 77 0.36 8.51 3.89
CA CYS A 77 0.83 9.52 2.94
C CYS A 77 1.50 8.88 1.72
N ARG A 78 2.40 7.90 1.95
CA ARG A 78 3.08 7.19 0.86
C ARG A 78 2.13 6.46 -0.09
N SER A 79 1.03 5.91 0.42
CA SER A 79 0.03 5.24 -0.41
C SER A 79 -0.74 6.26 -1.26
N VAL A 80 -1.03 7.45 -0.72
CA VAL A 80 -1.64 8.53 -1.50
C VAL A 80 -0.69 9.04 -2.60
N GLU A 81 0.63 9.12 -2.32
CA GLU A 81 1.65 9.41 -3.35
C GLU A 81 1.65 8.35 -4.47
N MET A 82 1.47 7.05 -4.15
CA MET A 82 1.29 6.01 -5.17
C MET A 82 0.02 6.23 -6.00
N PHE A 83 -1.08 6.69 -5.38
CA PHE A 83 -2.31 7.02 -6.12
C PHE A 83 -2.14 8.20 -7.06
N VAL A 84 -1.24 9.16 -6.76
CA VAL A 84 -0.83 10.20 -7.72
C VAL A 84 -0.22 9.56 -8.97
N ALA A 85 0.67 8.58 -8.80
CA ALA A 85 1.29 7.89 -9.92
C ALA A 85 0.30 7.12 -10.80
N PHE A 86 -0.83 6.67 -10.24
CA PHE A 86 -1.95 6.06 -10.96
C PHE A 86 -2.99 7.08 -11.47
N GLY A 87 -2.91 8.36 -11.08
CA GLY A 87 -3.79 9.42 -11.55
C GLY A 87 -5.16 9.51 -10.90
N PHE A 88 -5.41 8.86 -9.75
CA PHE A 88 -6.72 8.92 -9.06
C PHE A 88 -6.67 9.51 -7.64
N SER A 89 -5.51 10.02 -7.19
CA SER A 89 -5.35 10.58 -5.83
C SER A 89 -6.33 11.71 -5.51
N GLU A 90 -6.63 12.61 -6.46
CA GLU A 90 -7.56 13.73 -6.23
C GLU A 90 -8.96 13.23 -5.85
N ARG A 91 -9.41 12.14 -6.46
CA ARG A 91 -10.72 11.54 -6.16
C ARG A 91 -10.72 10.91 -4.77
N VAL A 92 -9.65 10.20 -4.42
CA VAL A 92 -9.47 9.66 -3.07
C VAL A 92 -9.51 10.78 -2.03
N LEU A 93 -8.75 11.86 -2.25
CA LEU A 93 -8.69 13.00 -1.33
C LEU A 93 -10.03 13.74 -1.16
N LYS A 94 -10.87 13.75 -2.19
CA LYS A 94 -12.22 14.36 -2.11
C LYS A 94 -13.22 13.53 -1.31
N GLU A 95 -13.10 12.20 -1.37
CA GLU A 95 -14.02 11.29 -0.70
C GLU A 95 -13.58 10.95 0.73
N ALA A 96 -12.27 10.94 1.00
CA ALA A 96 -11.68 10.50 2.24
C ALA A 96 -11.83 11.50 3.38
N TYR A 97 -11.83 10.99 4.61
CA TYR A 97 -11.59 11.81 5.79
C TYR A 97 -10.09 12.05 5.97
N TRP A 98 -9.67 13.29 6.22
CA TRP A 98 -8.26 13.68 6.42
C TRP A 98 -7.90 13.63 7.90
N VAL A 99 -6.88 12.85 8.25
CA VAL A 99 -6.38 12.77 9.61
C VAL A 99 -5.30 13.84 9.79
N ASN A 100 -5.68 14.99 10.32
CA ASN A 100 -4.75 16.09 10.56
C ASN A 100 -4.12 16.01 11.95
N GLU A 101 -4.93 15.67 12.95
CA GLU A 101 -4.50 15.62 14.35
C GLU A 101 -4.99 14.35 15.04
N VAL A 102 -4.26 13.97 16.08
CA VAL A 102 -4.60 12.87 16.98
C VAL A 102 -4.77 13.44 18.38
N SER A 103 -5.87 13.14 19.04
CA SER A 103 -6.09 13.45 20.45
C SER A 103 -5.80 12.25 21.34
N PHE A 104 -5.26 12.54 22.52
CA PHE A 104 -4.93 11.54 23.54
C PHE A 104 -5.77 11.79 24.79
N TRP A 105 -6.32 10.72 25.32
CA TRP A 105 -7.19 10.72 26.49
C TRP A 105 -6.66 9.73 27.51
N LYS A 106 -6.57 10.14 28.75
CA LYS A 106 -6.09 9.36 29.89
C LYS A 106 -7.14 9.29 31.00
N PRO A 107 -6.99 8.39 32.00
CA PRO A 107 -7.81 8.45 33.21
C PRO A 107 -7.72 9.82 33.87
N ASP A 108 -8.85 10.29 34.39
CA ASP A 108 -8.91 11.50 35.22
C ASP A 108 -8.41 11.17 36.63
N ASP A 109 -7.35 11.87 37.06
CA ASP A 109 -6.78 11.67 38.39
C ASP A 109 -7.69 12.22 39.51
N ALA A 110 -8.65 13.11 39.16
CA ALA A 110 -9.59 13.73 40.13
C ALA A 110 -10.90 12.95 40.28
N VAL A 111 -11.37 12.28 39.20
CA VAL A 111 -12.64 11.57 39.19
C VAL A 111 -12.48 10.16 38.66
N GLN A 112 -12.53 9.19 39.58
CA GLN A 112 -12.34 7.78 39.21
C GLN A 112 -13.38 7.31 38.17
N GLY A 113 -12.89 6.59 37.13
CA GLY A 113 -13.72 6.06 36.05
C GLY A 113 -13.99 7.04 34.92
N HIS A 114 -13.56 8.30 35.05
CA HIS A 114 -13.65 9.29 33.98
C HIS A 114 -12.37 9.35 33.17
N ILE A 115 -12.46 9.89 31.95
CA ILE A 115 -11.32 10.22 31.08
C ILE A 115 -11.20 11.72 30.88
N VAL A 116 -9.97 12.19 30.71
CA VAL A 116 -9.64 13.61 30.45
C VAL A 116 -8.66 13.68 29.28
N ARG A 117 -8.78 14.73 28.45
CA ARG A 117 -7.83 14.94 27.34
C ARG A 117 -6.45 15.28 27.90
N SER A 118 -5.44 14.48 27.52
CA SER A 118 -4.04 14.71 27.90
C SER A 118 -3.22 15.47 26.85
N GLY A 119 -3.65 15.48 25.57
CA GLY A 119 -2.94 16.19 24.52
C GLY A 119 -3.56 16.07 23.14
N ARG A 120 -3.03 16.87 22.21
CA ARG A 120 -3.27 16.79 20.77
C ARG A 120 -1.94 17.02 20.05
N ILE A 121 -1.70 16.25 19.00
CA ILE A 121 -0.51 16.38 18.16
C ILE A 121 -0.92 16.27 16.68
N LEU A 122 -0.06 16.74 15.78
CA LEU A 122 -0.20 16.43 14.36
C LEU A 122 -0.07 14.91 14.15
N ASP A 123 -0.90 14.33 13.28
CA ASP A 123 -0.79 12.91 12.93
C ASP A 123 0.46 12.65 12.09
N VAL A 124 0.81 13.59 11.22
CA VAL A 124 2.02 13.57 10.40
C VAL A 124 2.74 14.92 10.53
N GLU A 125 4.05 14.87 10.72
CA GLU A 125 4.91 16.06 10.79
C GLU A 125 4.87 16.85 9.49
N ASP A 126 4.83 18.18 9.57
CA ASP A 126 4.86 19.07 8.42
C ASP A 126 6.11 18.85 7.55
N GLY A 127 5.92 18.90 6.25
CA GLY A 127 7.00 18.78 5.28
C GLY A 127 7.45 17.33 4.97
N LEU A 128 6.88 16.31 5.62
CA LEU A 128 7.20 14.92 5.30
C LEU A 128 6.62 14.47 3.97
N SER A 129 5.42 14.90 3.64
CA SER A 129 4.75 14.65 2.37
C SER A 129 3.78 15.77 2.07
N GLU A 130 3.55 16.05 0.81
CA GLU A 130 2.47 16.92 0.35
C GLU A 130 1.10 16.22 0.41
N MET A 131 1.10 14.91 0.66
CA MET A 131 -0.11 14.09 0.78
C MET A 131 -0.45 13.82 2.23
N PRO A 132 -1.72 13.96 2.64
CA PRO A 132 -2.16 13.67 4.00
C PRO A 132 -2.28 12.15 4.25
N HIS A 133 -2.32 11.77 5.53
CA HIS A 133 -2.91 10.50 5.94
C HIS A 133 -4.44 10.62 5.86
N VAL A 134 -5.10 9.68 5.22
CA VAL A 134 -6.54 9.72 5.03
C VAL A 134 -7.22 8.39 5.40
N ILE A 135 -8.52 8.47 5.65
CA ILE A 135 -9.37 7.31 5.93
C ILE A 135 -10.41 7.20 4.81
N LEU A 136 -10.43 6.03 4.19
CA LEU A 136 -11.43 5.67 3.17
C LEU A 136 -11.60 4.16 3.12
N SER A 137 -12.83 3.69 2.94
CA SER A 137 -13.12 2.25 2.84
C SER A 137 -12.22 1.54 1.84
N GLN A 138 -11.67 0.40 2.25
CA GLN A 138 -10.88 -0.48 1.36
C GLN A 138 -11.64 -0.87 0.09
N ALA A 139 -12.95 -1.10 0.19
CA ALA A 139 -13.78 -1.42 -0.98
C ALA A 139 -13.74 -0.27 -2.00
N ARG A 140 -13.80 0.97 -1.53
CA ARG A 140 -13.72 2.15 -2.40
C ARG A 140 -12.34 2.31 -3.04
N ILE A 141 -11.27 1.99 -2.33
CA ILE A 141 -9.92 1.95 -2.91
C ILE A 141 -9.82 0.87 -4.00
N HIS A 142 -10.44 -0.30 -3.79
CA HIS A 142 -10.51 -1.33 -4.83
C HIS A 142 -11.24 -0.82 -6.08
N ASP A 143 -12.34 -0.08 -5.92
CA ASP A 143 -13.07 0.50 -7.07
C ASP A 143 -12.17 1.42 -7.91
N PHE A 144 -11.34 2.26 -7.28
CA PHE A 144 -10.40 3.13 -8.02
C PHE A 144 -9.36 2.33 -8.81
N PHE A 145 -8.82 1.26 -8.23
CA PHE A 145 -7.90 0.38 -8.96
C PHE A 145 -8.61 -0.37 -10.11
N LEU A 146 -9.79 -0.91 -9.87
CA LEU A 146 -10.58 -1.61 -10.89
C LEU A 146 -10.94 -0.67 -12.06
N GLU A 147 -11.34 0.56 -11.75
CA GLU A 147 -11.62 1.58 -12.76
C GLU A 147 -10.37 1.97 -13.54
N HIS A 148 -9.23 2.16 -12.85
CA HIS A 148 -7.95 2.44 -13.50
C HIS A 148 -7.55 1.33 -14.48
N MET A 149 -7.63 0.06 -14.05
CA MET A 149 -7.31 -1.10 -14.89
C MET A 149 -8.27 -1.24 -16.08
N ARG A 150 -9.56 -1.04 -15.87
CA ARG A 150 -10.59 -1.08 -16.93
C ARG A 150 -10.37 -0.01 -17.98
N ASN A 151 -9.93 1.17 -17.55
CA ASN A 151 -9.64 2.32 -18.42
C ASN A 151 -8.24 2.27 -19.05
N GLY A 152 -7.39 1.34 -18.64
CA GLY A 152 -6.06 1.11 -19.22
C GLY A 152 -6.12 0.39 -20.57
N PRO A 153 -4.99 0.33 -21.30
CA PRO A 153 -4.89 -0.30 -22.63
C PRO A 153 -5.37 -1.76 -22.67
N LEU A 154 -5.15 -2.52 -21.60
CA LEU A 154 -5.58 -3.92 -21.48
C LEU A 154 -7.06 -4.09 -21.13
N SER A 155 -7.75 -3.02 -20.67
CA SER A 155 -9.10 -3.11 -20.09
C SER A 155 -9.21 -4.27 -19.07
N LEU A 156 -8.21 -4.39 -18.19
CA LEU A 156 -8.01 -5.52 -17.31
C LEU A 156 -9.08 -5.57 -16.21
N GLU A 157 -9.75 -6.72 -16.09
CA GLU A 157 -10.71 -7.02 -15.03
C GLU A 157 -10.39 -8.37 -14.37
N PRO A 158 -10.60 -8.50 -13.04
CA PRO A 158 -10.43 -9.80 -12.38
C PRO A 158 -11.48 -10.82 -12.82
N HIS A 159 -11.05 -12.06 -12.99
CA HIS A 159 -11.92 -13.23 -13.15
C HIS A 159 -12.32 -13.74 -11.77
N TYR A 160 -13.51 -13.37 -11.33
CA TYR A 160 -14.11 -13.84 -10.08
C TYR A 160 -14.62 -15.28 -10.20
N ASN A 161 -14.99 -15.91 -9.08
CA ASN A 161 -15.37 -17.33 -9.00
C ASN A 161 -14.28 -18.28 -9.51
N SER A 162 -13.02 -17.86 -9.44
CA SER A 162 -11.88 -18.58 -9.98
C SER A 162 -10.85 -18.84 -8.88
N ARG A 163 -10.77 -20.08 -8.41
CA ARG A 163 -9.94 -20.47 -7.26
C ARG A 163 -8.67 -21.17 -7.71
N PHE A 164 -7.54 -20.72 -7.24
CA PHE A 164 -6.27 -21.44 -7.39
C PHE A 164 -6.33 -22.79 -6.67
N VAL A 165 -5.94 -23.84 -7.36
CA VAL A 165 -5.90 -25.20 -6.81
C VAL A 165 -4.48 -25.65 -6.56
N ASN A 166 -3.66 -25.66 -7.60
CA ASN A 166 -2.27 -26.13 -7.55
C ASN A 166 -1.46 -25.55 -8.70
N LEU A 167 -0.14 -25.68 -8.60
CA LEU A 167 0.80 -25.32 -9.67
C LEU A 167 1.90 -26.36 -9.79
N ALA A 168 2.42 -26.53 -11.00
CA ALA A 168 3.61 -27.31 -11.32
C ALA A 168 4.54 -26.45 -12.18
N ARG A 169 5.85 -26.67 -12.06
CA ARG A 169 6.88 -25.95 -12.79
C ARG A 169 7.63 -26.89 -13.72
N ASP A 170 7.81 -26.43 -14.97
CA ASP A 170 8.57 -27.10 -16.01
C ASP A 170 9.44 -26.05 -16.72
N ASP A 171 10.69 -25.96 -16.30
CA ASP A 171 11.63 -24.92 -16.78
C ASP A 171 12.05 -25.12 -18.26
N SER A 172 11.68 -26.22 -18.91
CA SER A 172 11.94 -26.46 -20.33
C SER A 172 10.94 -25.75 -21.26
N ALA A 173 9.83 -25.22 -20.72
CA ALA A 173 8.77 -24.59 -21.49
C ALA A 173 8.88 -23.05 -21.47
N ASP A 174 8.43 -22.39 -22.54
CA ASP A 174 8.35 -20.91 -22.62
C ASP A 174 7.44 -20.31 -21.54
N TYR A 175 6.41 -21.05 -21.17
CA TYR A 175 5.51 -20.75 -20.04
C TYR A 175 5.66 -21.83 -18.98
N PRO A 176 6.68 -21.70 -18.09
CA PRO A 176 7.14 -22.78 -17.24
C PRO A 176 6.17 -23.16 -16.11
N LEU A 177 5.20 -22.30 -15.80
CA LEU A 177 4.27 -22.52 -14.70
C LEU A 177 2.93 -23.01 -15.23
N ARG A 178 2.54 -24.23 -14.84
CA ARG A 178 1.22 -24.80 -15.12
C ARG A 178 0.35 -24.67 -13.88
N VAL A 179 -0.65 -23.81 -13.95
CA VAL A 179 -1.55 -23.47 -12.84
C VAL A 179 -2.92 -24.09 -13.09
N MET A 180 -3.42 -24.83 -12.11
CA MET A 180 -4.78 -25.36 -12.11
C MET A 180 -5.71 -24.40 -11.38
N VAL A 181 -6.80 -24.03 -12.05
CA VAL A 181 -7.81 -23.09 -11.57
C VAL A 181 -9.17 -23.77 -11.60
N GLU A 182 -9.86 -23.76 -10.48
CA GLU A 182 -11.25 -24.18 -10.37
C GLU A 182 -12.16 -22.99 -10.64
N CYS A 183 -12.95 -23.04 -11.68
CA CYS A 183 -13.91 -22.02 -12.06
C CYS A 183 -15.31 -22.48 -11.69
N ARG A 184 -16.02 -21.70 -10.87
CA ARG A 184 -17.44 -21.95 -10.61
C ARG A 184 -18.27 -21.40 -11.76
N SER A 185 -19.22 -22.21 -12.21
CA SER A 185 -20.18 -21.76 -13.23
C SER A 185 -21.02 -20.59 -12.74
N SER A 186 -21.45 -19.75 -13.67
CA SER A 186 -22.28 -18.56 -13.36
C SER A 186 -23.64 -18.91 -12.75
N ASP A 187 -24.15 -20.13 -13.01
CA ASP A 187 -25.38 -20.68 -12.43
C ASP A 187 -25.19 -21.29 -11.03
N GLY A 188 -23.93 -21.37 -10.55
CA GLY A 188 -23.57 -21.88 -9.22
C GLY A 188 -23.65 -23.40 -9.08
N VAL A 189 -23.99 -24.16 -10.14
CA VAL A 189 -24.29 -25.59 -10.09
C VAL A 189 -23.09 -26.46 -10.48
N GLY A 190 -22.07 -25.90 -11.16
CA GLY A 190 -20.92 -26.65 -11.64
C GLY A 190 -19.58 -26.02 -11.31
N THR A 191 -18.52 -26.84 -11.34
CA THR A 191 -17.13 -26.40 -11.27
C THR A 191 -16.34 -27.02 -12.38
N ASP A 192 -15.61 -26.21 -13.15
CA ASP A 192 -14.70 -26.65 -14.20
C ASP A 192 -13.27 -26.46 -13.77
N LEU A 193 -12.42 -27.45 -14.05
CA LEU A 193 -10.97 -27.32 -13.87
C LEU A 193 -10.34 -26.83 -15.17
N LYS A 194 -9.71 -25.65 -15.12
CA LYS A 194 -8.96 -25.07 -16.23
C LYS A 194 -7.47 -25.04 -15.92
N THR A 195 -6.66 -25.15 -16.94
CA THR A 195 -5.19 -25.02 -16.82
C THR A 195 -4.74 -23.77 -17.53
N ILE A 196 -3.98 -22.94 -16.81
CA ILE A 196 -3.32 -21.73 -17.34
C ILE A 196 -1.81 -21.96 -17.28
N ARG A 197 -1.11 -21.70 -18.37
CA ARG A 197 0.35 -21.65 -18.40
C ARG A 197 0.82 -20.22 -18.25
N ALA A 198 1.76 -19.96 -17.33
CA ALA A 198 2.23 -18.61 -17.03
C ALA A 198 3.76 -18.53 -17.05
N ARG A 199 4.30 -17.36 -17.40
CA ARG A 199 5.73 -17.05 -17.22
C ARG A 199 6.03 -16.70 -15.75
N TYR A 200 5.12 -15.96 -15.11
CA TYR A 200 5.19 -15.57 -13.71
C TYR A 200 3.85 -15.74 -13.01
N VAL A 201 3.90 -16.12 -11.74
CA VAL A 201 2.71 -16.22 -10.86
C VAL A 201 2.94 -15.34 -9.63
N VAL A 202 1.93 -14.56 -9.25
CA VAL A 202 1.97 -13.76 -8.02
C VAL A 202 0.81 -14.13 -7.12
N GLY A 203 1.11 -14.73 -5.96
CA GLY A 203 0.14 -15.05 -4.92
C GLY A 203 -0.18 -13.84 -4.06
N CYS A 204 -1.35 -13.26 -4.26
CA CYS A 204 -1.95 -12.18 -3.47
C CYS A 204 -3.20 -12.69 -2.73
N ASP A 205 -3.23 -13.98 -2.39
CA ASP A 205 -4.36 -14.75 -1.90
C ASP A 205 -4.52 -14.72 -0.36
N GLY A 206 -3.89 -13.73 0.27
CA GLY A 206 -4.11 -13.35 1.66
C GLY A 206 -3.45 -14.27 2.70
N ALA A 207 -3.78 -14.07 3.97
CA ALA A 207 -3.13 -14.71 5.12
C ALA A 207 -3.16 -16.25 5.08
N ARG A 208 -4.17 -16.83 4.44
CA ARG A 208 -4.30 -18.30 4.26
C ARG A 208 -3.76 -18.79 2.92
N SER A 209 -2.87 -18.04 2.28
CA SER A 209 -2.34 -18.26 0.94
C SER A 209 -2.06 -19.72 0.61
N THR A 210 -2.66 -20.17 -0.47
CA THR A 210 -2.45 -21.49 -1.08
C THR A 210 -1.20 -21.47 -1.95
N VAL A 211 -0.92 -20.33 -2.60
CA VAL A 211 0.31 -20.15 -3.38
C VAL A 211 1.55 -20.24 -2.49
N ARG A 212 1.55 -19.56 -1.33
CA ARG A 212 2.63 -19.68 -0.35
C ARG A 212 2.89 -21.14 0.04
N LYS A 213 1.83 -21.91 0.29
CA LYS A 213 1.96 -23.35 0.63
C LYS A 213 2.52 -24.15 -0.54
N ALA A 214 2.06 -23.87 -1.77
CA ALA A 214 2.51 -24.56 -2.97
C ALA A 214 4.00 -24.39 -3.26
N ILE A 215 4.58 -23.23 -2.90
CA ILE A 215 6.03 -22.99 -3.00
C ILE A 215 6.82 -23.41 -1.74
N GLY A 216 6.19 -24.16 -0.83
CA GLY A 216 6.84 -24.69 0.38
C GLY A 216 7.15 -23.65 1.46
N ARG A 217 6.58 -22.45 1.37
CA ARG A 217 6.81 -21.36 2.34
C ARG A 217 5.81 -21.39 3.49
N ARG A 218 6.22 -20.86 4.63
CA ARG A 218 5.41 -20.79 5.85
C ARG A 218 5.56 -19.45 6.53
N LEU A 219 4.47 -18.94 7.08
CA LEU A 219 4.51 -17.80 8.00
C LEU A 219 5.05 -18.27 9.36
N LYS A 220 6.02 -17.54 9.88
CA LYS A 220 6.59 -17.74 11.23
C LYS A 220 6.30 -16.49 12.06
N GLY A 221 6.03 -16.66 13.35
CA GLY A 221 5.77 -15.58 14.29
C GLY A 221 4.70 -15.95 15.30
N ASP A 222 4.35 -15.00 16.14
CA ASP A 222 3.48 -15.19 17.29
C ASP A 222 2.02 -14.86 16.97
N THR A 223 1.13 -15.51 17.68
CA THR A 223 -0.26 -15.07 17.81
C THR A 223 -0.33 -14.30 19.12
N ALA A 224 -0.54 -13.00 19.07
CA ALA A 224 -0.84 -12.25 20.29
C ALA A 224 -2.20 -12.74 20.78
N ASN A 225 -2.27 -13.18 22.04
CA ASN A 225 -3.51 -13.59 22.70
C ASN A 225 -4.39 -12.37 23.04
N GLN A 226 -4.56 -11.47 22.07
CA GLN A 226 -5.34 -10.26 22.20
C GLN A 226 -6.40 -10.20 21.11
N ALA A 227 -7.62 -9.90 21.52
CA ALA A 227 -8.75 -9.70 20.64
C ALA A 227 -9.16 -8.23 20.62
N TRP A 228 -9.53 -7.75 19.45
CA TRP A 228 -10.05 -6.40 19.26
C TRP A 228 -11.40 -6.46 18.58
N GLY A 229 -12.39 -5.83 19.22
CA GLY A 229 -13.67 -5.57 18.59
C GLY A 229 -13.56 -4.30 17.75
N VAL A 230 -14.07 -4.35 16.54
CA VAL A 230 -14.10 -3.20 15.63
C VAL A 230 -15.54 -3.01 15.16
N MET A 231 -16.03 -1.78 15.18
CA MET A 231 -17.36 -1.45 14.67
C MET A 231 -17.38 -0.09 14.00
N ASP A 232 -18.09 -0.01 12.88
CA ASP A 232 -18.44 1.23 12.18
C ASP A 232 -19.84 1.63 12.60
N VAL A 233 -19.98 2.81 13.20
CA VAL A 233 -21.22 3.22 13.83
C VAL A 233 -21.67 4.62 13.41
N LEU A 234 -22.98 4.78 13.34
CA LEU A 234 -23.65 6.07 13.44
C LEU A 234 -24.07 6.29 14.88
N ALA A 235 -23.59 7.35 15.51
CA ALA A 235 -23.83 7.59 16.92
C ALA A 235 -24.04 9.07 17.25
N ASN A 236 -24.85 9.33 18.28
CA ASN A 236 -24.92 10.61 18.96
C ASN A 236 -24.05 10.55 20.21
N THR A 237 -23.24 11.59 20.42
CA THR A 237 -22.33 11.67 21.55
C THR A 237 -22.03 13.13 21.87
N ASP A 238 -21.72 13.41 23.14
CA ASP A 238 -21.16 14.68 23.59
C ASP A 238 -19.63 14.63 23.73
N PHE A 239 -18.99 13.54 23.28
CA PHE A 239 -17.54 13.43 23.24
C PHE A 239 -16.93 14.46 22.28
N PRO A 240 -16.13 15.44 22.76
CA PRO A 240 -15.74 16.60 21.96
C PRO A 240 -14.84 16.26 20.76
N ASP A 241 -14.07 15.15 20.86
CA ASP A 241 -13.11 14.76 19.83
C ASP A 241 -13.63 13.64 18.89
N ILE A 242 -14.95 13.45 18.82
CA ILE A 242 -15.55 12.40 17.98
C ILE A 242 -15.17 12.51 16.51
N ARG A 243 -14.78 13.68 16.04
CA ARG A 243 -14.30 13.96 14.67
C ARG A 243 -12.78 14.09 14.56
N LEU A 244 -12.04 13.65 15.59
CA LEU A 244 -10.59 13.47 15.57
C LEU A 244 -10.24 11.99 15.71
N LYS A 245 -9.11 11.58 15.15
CA LYS A 245 -8.50 10.31 15.54
C LYS A 245 -8.15 10.42 17.03
N SER A 246 -8.74 9.57 17.87
CA SER A 246 -8.61 9.69 19.31
C SER A 246 -8.15 8.37 19.93
N VAL A 247 -7.07 8.45 20.68
CA VAL A 247 -6.52 7.34 21.47
C VAL A 247 -6.98 7.51 22.91
N ILE A 248 -7.71 6.55 23.43
CA ILE A 248 -8.33 6.59 24.75
C ILE A 248 -7.81 5.42 25.59
N HIS A 249 -7.24 5.73 26.74
CA HIS A 249 -6.90 4.76 27.77
C HIS A 249 -7.78 5.01 28.99
N SER A 250 -8.60 4.05 29.39
CA SER A 250 -9.35 4.11 30.65
C SER A 250 -8.55 3.49 31.79
N ALA A 251 -8.93 3.77 33.03
CA ALA A 251 -8.24 3.22 34.21
C ALA A 251 -8.42 1.69 34.33
N LYS A 252 -9.62 1.18 34.03
CA LYS A 252 -10.01 -0.22 34.30
C LYS A 252 -10.68 -0.92 33.12
N GLU A 253 -11.23 -0.17 32.15
CA GLU A 253 -12.11 -0.70 31.09
C GLU A 253 -11.36 -1.00 29.78
N GLY A 254 -10.02 -0.87 29.77
CA GLY A 254 -9.19 -1.10 28.59
C GLY A 254 -8.98 0.15 27.74
N SER A 255 -8.56 -0.06 26.51
CA SER A 255 -8.19 1.01 25.57
C SER A 255 -9.13 1.03 24.37
N MET A 256 -9.31 2.21 23.78
CA MET A 256 -10.12 2.39 22.58
C MET A 256 -9.43 3.36 21.63
N LEU A 257 -9.56 3.08 20.32
CA LEU A 257 -9.19 4.00 19.26
C LEU A 257 -10.44 4.41 18.49
N ILE A 258 -10.69 5.71 18.39
CA ILE A 258 -11.75 6.28 17.55
C ILE A 258 -11.12 6.81 16.29
N ILE A 259 -11.69 6.45 15.14
CA ILE A 259 -11.26 6.94 13.83
C ILE A 259 -12.51 7.43 13.07
N PRO A 260 -12.62 8.74 12.79
CA PRO A 260 -13.66 9.23 11.90
C PRO A 260 -13.53 8.61 10.52
N ARG A 261 -14.67 8.29 9.92
CA ARG A 261 -14.75 7.73 8.58
C ARG A 261 -15.21 8.78 7.57
N GLU A 262 -15.14 8.40 6.30
CA GLU A 262 -15.72 9.16 5.19
C GLU A 262 -17.21 9.46 5.40
N GLY A 263 -17.75 10.43 4.68
CA GLY A 263 -19.16 10.82 4.73
C GLY A 263 -19.56 11.76 5.87
N GLY A 264 -18.64 12.10 6.79
CA GLY A 264 -18.87 13.11 7.84
C GLY A 264 -19.58 12.62 9.10
N TYR A 265 -20.22 11.45 9.09
CA TYR A 265 -21.04 10.95 10.19
C TYR A 265 -20.52 9.63 10.77
N LEU A 266 -20.02 8.76 9.93
CA LEU A 266 -19.56 7.44 10.31
C LEU A 266 -18.29 7.53 11.15
N VAL A 267 -18.20 6.69 12.18
CA VAL A 267 -17.05 6.60 13.07
C VAL A 267 -16.69 5.14 13.27
N ARG A 268 -15.43 4.80 13.17
CA ARG A 268 -14.88 3.49 13.50
C ARG A 268 -14.34 3.50 14.92
N MET A 269 -14.74 2.51 15.69
CA MET A 269 -14.27 2.28 17.05
C MET A 269 -13.54 0.94 17.12
N TYR A 270 -12.26 0.97 17.52
CA TYR A 270 -11.47 -0.20 17.89
C TYR A 270 -11.49 -0.31 19.41
N ILE A 271 -11.99 -1.40 19.93
CA ILE A 271 -12.18 -1.62 21.35
C ILE A 271 -11.35 -2.80 21.78
N GLU A 272 -10.45 -2.59 22.74
CA GLU A 272 -9.69 -3.67 23.34
C GLU A 272 -10.61 -4.59 24.11
N LEU A 273 -10.48 -5.87 23.85
CA LEU A 273 -11.20 -6.92 24.58
C LEU A 273 -10.25 -7.60 25.56
N ASP A 274 -10.79 -8.29 26.56
CA ASP A 274 -10.01 -9.06 27.51
C ASP A 274 -9.05 -10.01 26.80
N LYS A 275 -7.88 -10.23 27.41
CA LYS A 275 -6.89 -11.18 26.93
C LYS A 275 -7.53 -12.56 26.77
N LEU A 276 -7.17 -13.22 25.68
CA LEU A 276 -7.51 -14.62 25.46
C LEU A 276 -6.55 -15.51 26.25
N ASP A 277 -7.06 -16.58 26.83
CA ASP A 277 -6.20 -17.61 27.43
C ASP A 277 -5.36 -18.31 26.34
N PRO A 278 -4.16 -18.80 26.70
CA PRO A 278 -3.31 -19.53 25.74
C PRO A 278 -4.08 -20.70 25.12
N GLY A 279 -4.28 -20.65 23.79
CA GLY A 279 -5.04 -21.66 23.05
C GLY A 279 -6.55 -21.39 22.91
N GLU A 280 -7.07 -20.35 23.55
CA GLU A 280 -8.46 -19.92 23.38
C GLU A 280 -8.63 -19.19 22.03
N ARG A 281 -9.70 -19.50 21.30
CA ARG A 281 -10.08 -18.79 20.08
C ARG A 281 -11.31 -17.92 20.31
N ILE A 282 -11.38 -16.79 19.61
CA ILE A 282 -12.50 -15.86 19.65
C ILE A 282 -13.84 -16.57 19.38
N GLY A 283 -13.86 -17.58 18.51
CA GLY A 283 -15.07 -18.34 18.21
C GLY A 283 -15.74 -19.01 19.43
N ASN A 284 -15.03 -19.14 20.53
CA ASN A 284 -15.56 -19.70 21.78
C ASN A 284 -16.14 -18.64 22.73
N LYS A 285 -15.91 -17.34 22.48
CA LYS A 285 -16.51 -16.24 23.25
C LYS A 285 -17.74 -15.73 22.50
N HIS A 286 -18.88 -15.71 23.16
CA HIS A 286 -20.13 -15.10 22.66
C HIS A 286 -20.00 -13.56 22.64
N LEU A 287 -19.18 -13.04 21.72
CA LEU A 287 -19.04 -11.61 21.50
C LEU A 287 -20.18 -11.11 20.62
N THR A 288 -20.86 -10.07 21.06
CA THR A 288 -22.00 -9.45 20.37
C THR A 288 -21.75 -7.96 20.20
N GLN A 289 -22.47 -7.34 19.27
CA GLN A 289 -22.46 -5.88 19.08
C GLN A 289 -22.76 -5.14 20.39
N ASP A 290 -23.74 -5.60 21.14
CA ASP A 290 -24.15 -4.96 22.41
C ASP A 290 -23.03 -4.95 23.46
N ARG A 291 -22.23 -6.01 23.52
CA ARG A 291 -21.06 -6.05 24.41
C ARG A 291 -19.99 -5.04 23.99
N LEU A 292 -19.75 -4.87 22.69
CA LEU A 292 -18.81 -3.87 22.19
C LEU A 292 -19.31 -2.46 22.48
N ILE A 293 -20.59 -2.17 22.24
CA ILE A 293 -21.22 -0.89 22.56
C ILE A 293 -21.14 -0.59 24.07
N ALA A 294 -21.43 -1.58 24.90
CA ALA A 294 -21.34 -1.42 26.35
C ALA A 294 -19.90 -1.13 26.81
N ALA A 295 -18.91 -1.81 26.26
CA ALA A 295 -17.50 -1.55 26.54
C ALA A 295 -17.09 -0.13 26.12
N ALA A 296 -17.46 0.30 24.89
CA ALA A 296 -17.20 1.65 24.41
C ALA A 296 -17.78 2.73 25.34
N ARG A 297 -19.03 2.54 25.81
CA ARG A 297 -19.68 3.46 26.77
C ARG A 297 -18.92 3.59 28.07
N ARG A 298 -18.42 2.47 28.63
CA ARG A 298 -17.65 2.50 29.88
C ARG A 298 -16.30 3.18 29.69
N ILE A 299 -15.60 2.90 28.57
CA ILE A 299 -14.31 3.53 28.27
C ILE A 299 -14.44 5.04 28.07
N MET A 300 -15.55 5.51 27.49
CA MET A 300 -15.76 6.93 27.17
C MET A 300 -16.30 7.76 28.35
N ALA A 301 -16.60 7.16 29.50
CA ALA A 301 -17.15 7.92 30.64
C ALA A 301 -16.25 9.13 31.00
N PRO A 302 -16.83 10.33 31.27
CA PRO A 302 -18.24 10.60 31.53
C PRO A 302 -19.09 10.87 30.27
N TYR A 303 -18.54 10.80 29.10
CA TYR A 303 -19.24 11.16 27.85
C TYR A 303 -20.30 10.10 27.50
N THR A 304 -21.40 10.58 26.95
CA THR A 304 -22.49 9.72 26.47
C THR A 304 -22.21 9.16 25.09
N LEU A 305 -22.65 7.92 24.83
CA LEU A 305 -22.62 7.30 23.52
C LEU A 305 -23.96 6.61 23.23
N SER A 306 -24.71 7.15 22.27
CA SER A 306 -25.96 6.57 21.77
C SER A 306 -25.77 6.07 20.34
N VAL A 307 -25.40 4.79 20.19
CA VAL A 307 -25.26 4.15 18.88
C VAL A 307 -26.66 3.99 18.28
N LYS A 308 -26.86 4.53 17.07
CA LYS A 308 -28.10 4.47 16.31
C LYS A 308 -28.11 3.31 15.31
N GLU A 309 -26.95 3.05 14.70
CA GLU A 309 -26.77 2.00 13.73
C GLU A 309 -25.34 1.47 13.78
N VAL A 310 -25.16 0.18 13.62
CA VAL A 310 -23.87 -0.48 13.39
C VAL A 310 -23.88 -0.95 11.94
N SER A 311 -23.19 -0.20 11.08
CA SER A 311 -23.13 -0.52 9.65
C SER A 311 -22.24 -1.73 9.36
N TRP A 312 -21.24 -1.96 10.21
CA TRP A 312 -20.34 -3.09 10.13
C TRP A 312 -19.64 -3.34 11.47
N TRP A 313 -19.33 -4.60 11.77
CA TRP A 313 -18.49 -4.97 12.90
C TRP A 313 -17.74 -6.27 12.65
N SER A 314 -16.64 -6.45 13.36
CA SER A 314 -15.82 -7.67 13.34
C SER A 314 -15.00 -7.78 14.62
N VAL A 315 -14.44 -8.95 14.84
CA VAL A 315 -13.46 -9.19 15.90
C VAL A 315 -12.19 -9.76 15.27
N TYR A 316 -11.05 -9.18 15.63
CA TYR A 316 -9.74 -9.56 15.09
C TYR A 316 -8.92 -10.29 16.15
N GLU A 317 -8.38 -11.45 15.77
CA GLU A 317 -7.25 -12.06 16.45
C GLU A 317 -5.96 -11.51 15.84
N ILE A 318 -5.09 -10.97 16.69
CA ILE A 318 -3.82 -10.40 16.24
C ILE A 318 -2.82 -11.52 16.00
N GLY A 319 -2.26 -11.57 14.79
CA GLY A 319 -1.16 -12.47 14.44
C GLY A 319 -0.09 -11.71 13.68
N GLN A 320 1.09 -11.60 14.28
CA GLN A 320 2.26 -10.97 13.68
C GLN A 320 3.18 -12.07 13.13
N ARG A 321 3.12 -12.29 11.82
CA ARG A 321 3.81 -13.39 11.18
C ARG A 321 4.50 -12.93 9.89
N LEU A 322 5.66 -13.49 9.62
CA LEU A 322 6.48 -13.19 8.47
C LEU A 322 6.93 -14.45 7.76
N CYS A 323 6.92 -14.43 6.44
CA CYS A 323 7.55 -15.44 5.61
C CYS A 323 9.05 -15.15 5.49
N ASP A 324 9.85 -16.20 5.40
CA ASP A 324 11.31 -16.08 5.27
C ASP A 324 11.73 -15.46 3.92
N ARG A 325 10.98 -15.69 2.86
CA ARG A 325 11.15 -15.11 1.52
C ARG A 325 9.81 -14.90 0.84
N PHE A 326 9.78 -13.97 -0.10
CA PHE A 326 8.57 -13.64 -0.86
C PHE A 326 8.60 -14.19 -2.29
N ASP A 327 9.43 -15.21 -2.53
CA ASP A 327 9.59 -15.88 -3.82
C ASP A 327 9.88 -17.39 -3.65
N ASP A 328 9.89 -18.13 -4.78
CA ASP A 328 10.16 -19.57 -4.85
C ASP A 328 11.66 -19.94 -4.92
N SER A 329 12.58 -18.98 -4.78
CA SER A 329 14.02 -19.24 -4.82
C SER A 329 14.47 -20.17 -3.67
N LYS A 330 15.52 -20.96 -3.91
CA LYS A 330 16.01 -21.94 -2.92
C LYS A 330 16.53 -21.25 -1.65
N PRO A 331 16.37 -21.87 -0.46
CA PRO A 331 17.01 -21.40 0.77
C PRO A 331 18.55 -21.28 0.59
N GLY A 332 19.13 -20.16 1.04
CA GLY A 332 20.56 -19.90 0.91
C GLY A 332 21.00 -19.24 -0.41
N ALA A 333 20.09 -19.02 -1.36
CA ALA A 333 20.37 -18.16 -2.51
C ALA A 333 20.76 -16.76 -2.00
N LYS A 334 21.97 -16.31 -2.34
CA LYS A 334 22.46 -14.99 -1.92
C LYS A 334 21.56 -13.91 -2.53
N ASN A 335 21.09 -12.99 -1.70
CA ASN A 335 20.21 -11.89 -2.10
C ASN A 335 20.90 -10.81 -2.95
N HIS A 336 22.14 -11.03 -3.37
CA HIS A 336 22.98 -10.06 -4.03
C HIS A 336 23.34 -10.51 -5.43
N GLY A 337 22.48 -10.21 -6.40
CA GLY A 337 22.84 -10.01 -7.80
C GLY A 337 23.89 -10.94 -8.44
N THR A 338 24.06 -12.19 -7.99
CA THR A 338 24.90 -13.16 -8.67
C THR A 338 24.08 -13.98 -9.65
N GLU A 339 24.55 -14.12 -10.88
CA GLU A 339 23.82 -14.70 -12.01
C GLU A 339 23.20 -16.08 -11.75
N ASP A 340 23.73 -16.88 -10.85
CA ASP A 340 23.30 -18.27 -10.60
C ASP A 340 22.08 -18.42 -9.67
N ALA A 341 21.85 -17.46 -8.74
CA ALA A 341 20.74 -17.55 -7.78
C ALA A 341 19.43 -16.96 -8.31
N GLU A 342 19.50 -16.16 -9.35
CA GLU A 342 18.49 -15.24 -9.83
C GLU A 342 17.67 -15.79 -10.99
N GLN A 343 18.21 -16.74 -11.73
CA GLN A 343 17.56 -17.27 -12.94
C GLN A 343 16.26 -18.02 -12.65
N ASN A 344 15.91 -18.26 -11.36
CA ASN A 344 14.92 -19.25 -11.01
C ASN A 344 13.65 -18.77 -10.33
N ALA A 345 13.57 -17.53 -9.81
CA ALA A 345 12.33 -17.04 -9.20
C ALA A 345 11.27 -16.71 -10.25
N ARG A 346 10.19 -17.49 -10.25
CA ARG A 346 9.05 -17.33 -11.15
C ARG A 346 7.74 -17.13 -10.41
N ILE A 347 7.73 -17.45 -9.12
CA ILE A 347 6.55 -17.39 -8.27
C ILE A 347 6.85 -16.47 -7.11
N PHE A 348 6.00 -15.46 -6.93
CA PHE A 348 6.11 -14.46 -5.87
C PHE A 348 4.87 -14.47 -4.99
N ILE A 349 4.99 -13.98 -3.76
CA ILE A 349 3.88 -13.74 -2.85
C ILE A 349 3.94 -12.29 -2.37
N ALA A 350 2.78 -11.65 -2.22
CA ALA A 350 2.66 -10.23 -1.83
C ALA A 350 1.53 -10.01 -0.83
N GLY A 351 1.67 -8.98 -0.01
CA GLY A 351 0.72 -8.64 1.04
C GLY A 351 0.59 -9.74 2.10
N ASP A 352 -0.61 -9.99 2.59
CA ASP A 352 -0.88 -10.97 3.65
C ASP A 352 -0.44 -12.39 3.31
N ALA A 353 -0.18 -12.69 2.04
CA ALA A 353 0.44 -13.95 1.64
C ALA A 353 1.89 -14.05 2.13
N GLY A 354 2.60 -12.94 2.28
CA GLY A 354 3.99 -12.87 2.76
C GLY A 354 4.13 -12.49 4.24
N HIS A 355 3.24 -11.67 4.77
CA HIS A 355 3.28 -11.15 6.14
C HIS A 355 1.89 -10.79 6.66
N THR A 356 1.68 -10.94 7.98
CA THR A 356 0.46 -10.51 8.66
C THR A 356 0.80 -9.61 9.84
N LEU A 357 -0.01 -8.58 10.06
CA LEU A 357 0.19 -7.51 11.03
C LEU A 357 -1.05 -7.33 11.90
N SER A 358 -0.88 -6.64 13.03
CA SER A 358 -2.04 -6.21 13.81
C SER A 358 -2.76 -5.04 13.13
N PRO A 359 -4.07 -4.87 13.34
CA PRO A 359 -4.81 -3.73 12.80
C PRO A 359 -4.49 -2.40 13.51
N LYS A 360 -3.78 -2.43 14.66
CA LYS A 360 -3.57 -1.28 15.53
C LYS A 360 -2.85 -0.11 14.87
N ALA A 361 -1.84 -0.41 14.06
CA ALA A 361 -1.07 0.61 13.35
C ALA A 361 -1.68 0.99 11.99
N GLY A 362 -2.76 0.33 11.53
CA GLY A 362 -3.41 0.61 10.25
C GLY A 362 -2.55 0.36 9.01
N GLN A 363 -1.45 -0.41 9.12
CA GLN A 363 -0.43 -0.51 8.08
C GLN A 363 -0.63 -1.64 7.08
N GLY A 364 -1.48 -2.64 7.36
CA GLY A 364 -1.59 -3.86 6.55
C GLY A 364 -1.88 -3.60 5.06
N MET A 365 -2.90 -2.79 4.76
CA MET A 365 -3.26 -2.42 3.39
C MET A 365 -2.15 -1.62 2.71
N ASN A 366 -1.54 -0.66 3.41
CA ASN A 366 -0.48 0.20 2.88
C ASN A 366 0.75 -0.60 2.46
N VAL A 367 1.19 -1.53 3.29
CA VAL A 367 2.34 -2.39 2.99
C VAL A 367 2.01 -3.38 1.87
N SER A 368 0.81 -3.93 1.85
CA SER A 368 0.33 -4.80 0.75
C SER A 368 0.35 -4.08 -0.60
N MET A 369 -0.15 -2.83 -0.66
CA MET A 369 -0.05 -2.00 -1.86
C MET A 369 1.40 -1.69 -2.21
N GLY A 370 2.24 -1.40 -1.20
CA GLY A 370 3.67 -1.16 -1.38
C GLY A 370 4.42 -2.38 -1.95
N ASP A 371 4.04 -3.61 -1.58
CA ASP A 371 4.59 -4.83 -2.17
C ASP A 371 4.22 -4.92 -3.66
N GLY A 372 2.94 -4.70 -3.96
CA GLY A 372 2.44 -4.70 -5.34
C GLY A 372 3.12 -3.63 -6.19
N PHE A 373 3.28 -2.42 -5.64
CA PHE A 373 3.94 -1.30 -6.31
C PHE A 373 5.43 -1.57 -6.58
N ASN A 374 6.11 -2.27 -5.67
CA ASN A 374 7.51 -2.65 -5.84
C ASN A 374 7.69 -3.76 -6.89
N LEU A 375 6.82 -4.78 -6.91
CA LEU A 375 6.96 -5.93 -7.79
C LEU A 375 6.46 -5.66 -9.22
N GLY A 376 5.35 -4.93 -9.37
CA GLY A 376 4.67 -4.78 -10.66
C GLY A 376 5.55 -4.16 -11.75
N TRP A 377 6.25 -3.05 -11.46
CA TRP A 377 7.13 -2.41 -12.43
C TRP A 377 8.37 -3.28 -12.77
N LYS A 378 8.87 -4.08 -11.81
CA LYS A 378 9.99 -5.01 -12.04
C LYS A 378 9.59 -6.12 -13.00
N LEU A 379 8.40 -6.68 -12.83
CA LEU A 379 7.83 -7.65 -13.78
C LEU A 379 7.67 -7.04 -15.18
N ALA A 380 7.11 -5.83 -15.25
CA ALA A 380 6.96 -5.11 -16.52
C ALA A 380 8.32 -4.88 -17.19
N ALA A 381 9.32 -4.39 -16.46
CA ALA A 381 10.65 -4.13 -17.01
C ALA A 381 11.33 -5.40 -17.56
N VAL A 382 11.18 -6.53 -16.86
CA VAL A 382 11.73 -7.83 -17.31
C VAL A 382 11.00 -8.35 -18.55
N LEU A 383 9.67 -8.33 -18.54
CA LEU A 383 8.85 -8.84 -19.65
C LEU A 383 8.99 -8.01 -20.93
N ARG A 384 9.26 -6.72 -20.77
CA ARG A 384 9.57 -5.78 -21.88
C ARG A 384 11.04 -5.83 -22.33
N GLY A 385 11.87 -6.68 -21.73
CA GLY A 385 13.29 -6.77 -22.06
C GLY A 385 14.13 -5.55 -21.64
N GLN A 386 13.61 -4.68 -20.80
CA GLN A 386 14.28 -3.48 -20.30
C GLN A 386 15.17 -3.77 -19.07
N ALA A 387 14.98 -4.90 -18.43
CA ALA A 387 15.80 -5.34 -17.30
C ALA A 387 16.03 -6.86 -17.35
N LYS A 388 17.15 -7.29 -16.78
CA LYS A 388 17.43 -8.72 -16.59
C LYS A 388 16.50 -9.31 -15.53
N PRO A 389 16.14 -10.61 -15.60
CA PRO A 389 15.33 -11.29 -14.56
C PRO A 389 15.91 -11.16 -13.15
N SER A 390 17.21 -10.95 -13.01
CA SER A 390 17.90 -10.74 -11.73
C SER A 390 17.35 -9.58 -10.89
N ILE A 391 16.75 -8.57 -11.52
CA ILE A 391 16.11 -7.46 -10.80
C ILE A 391 14.97 -7.94 -9.89
N LEU A 392 14.31 -9.06 -10.21
CA LEU A 392 13.19 -9.61 -9.44
C LEU A 392 13.62 -10.10 -8.04
N ALA A 393 14.87 -10.51 -7.87
CA ALA A 393 15.41 -10.93 -6.57
C ALA A 393 15.41 -9.79 -5.55
N THR A 394 15.52 -8.53 -6.01
CA THR A 394 15.47 -7.36 -5.14
C THR A 394 14.10 -7.18 -4.45
N TYR A 395 13.01 -7.71 -5.02
CA TYR A 395 11.68 -7.64 -4.43
C TYR A 395 11.66 -8.28 -3.03
N SER A 396 12.04 -9.55 -2.95
CA SER A 396 12.04 -10.29 -1.69
C SER A 396 12.98 -9.64 -0.66
N HIS A 397 14.15 -9.17 -1.11
CA HIS A 397 15.13 -8.51 -0.25
C HIS A 397 14.61 -7.19 0.35
N GLU A 398 14.04 -6.33 -0.49
CA GLU A 398 13.55 -5.02 -0.08
C GLU A 398 12.28 -5.12 0.77
N ARG A 399 11.34 -5.97 0.38
CA ARG A 399 10.02 -6.01 1.01
C ARG A 399 9.95 -6.87 2.28
N GLN A 400 10.72 -7.96 2.33
CA GLN A 400 10.81 -8.81 3.52
C GLN A 400 11.52 -8.08 4.67
N ALA A 401 12.57 -7.31 4.37
CA ALA A 401 13.26 -6.49 5.38
C ALA A 401 12.30 -5.44 5.98
N LEU A 402 11.56 -4.71 5.13
CA LEU A 402 10.57 -3.74 5.59
C LEU A 402 9.44 -4.39 6.40
N ALA A 403 8.93 -5.54 5.97
CA ALA A 403 7.87 -6.24 6.70
C ALA A 403 8.35 -6.70 8.09
N ARG A 404 9.63 -7.03 8.23
CA ARG A 404 10.25 -7.34 9.53
C ARG A 404 10.28 -6.12 10.45
N GLU A 405 10.81 -4.99 9.95
CA GLU A 405 10.84 -3.73 10.70
C GLU A 405 9.43 -3.32 11.16
N LEU A 406 8.44 -3.51 10.29
CA LEU A 406 7.06 -3.19 10.59
C LEU A 406 6.45 -4.12 11.66
N ILE A 407 6.78 -5.41 11.62
CA ILE A 407 6.34 -6.37 12.65
C ILE A 407 6.96 -6.04 14.00
N ASP A 408 8.24 -5.69 14.04
CA ASP A 408 8.93 -5.30 15.26
C ASP A 408 8.32 -4.00 15.83
N PHE A 409 8.09 -3.00 14.98
CA PHE A 409 7.36 -1.78 15.35
C PHE A 409 5.95 -2.08 15.88
N ASP A 410 5.17 -2.88 15.15
CA ASP A 410 3.78 -3.22 15.51
C ASP A 410 3.72 -3.96 16.85
N ARG A 411 4.72 -4.80 17.14
CA ARG A 411 4.84 -5.49 18.44
C ARG A 411 5.06 -4.51 19.59
N ASP A 412 5.99 -3.58 19.42
CA ASP A 412 6.30 -2.56 20.44
C ASP A 412 5.11 -1.61 20.64
N PHE A 413 4.51 -1.16 19.54
CA PHE A 413 3.33 -0.32 19.58
C PHE A 413 2.15 -1.02 20.27
N ALA A 414 1.88 -2.28 19.91
CA ALA A 414 0.81 -3.07 20.52
C ALA A 414 1.03 -3.27 22.01
N LYS A 415 2.27 -3.52 22.45
CA LYS A 415 2.62 -3.66 23.86
C LYS A 415 2.35 -2.37 24.64
N MET A 416 2.79 -1.22 24.10
CA MET A 416 2.60 0.08 24.75
C MET A 416 1.13 0.52 24.77
N PHE A 417 0.40 0.27 23.67
CA PHE A 417 -1.01 0.61 23.55
C PHE A 417 -1.89 -0.18 24.53
N SER A 418 -1.56 -1.44 24.80
CA SER A 418 -2.32 -2.31 25.72
C SER A 418 -1.78 -2.31 27.14
N ALA A 419 -0.72 -1.53 27.42
CA ALA A 419 -0.24 -1.36 28.79
C ALA A 419 -1.21 -0.47 29.57
N ARG A 420 -1.43 -0.79 30.85
CA ARG A 420 -2.22 0.08 31.74
C ARG A 420 -1.52 1.42 31.90
N PRO A 421 -2.26 2.55 31.88
CA PRO A 421 -1.65 3.84 32.12
C PRO A 421 -1.13 3.94 33.56
N LYS A 422 0.02 4.59 33.75
CA LYS A 422 0.49 5.00 35.08
C LYS A 422 -0.47 6.04 35.64
N THR A 423 -0.95 5.79 36.85
CA THR A 423 -1.77 6.71 37.63
C THR A 423 -1.19 6.78 39.06
N GLN A 424 -1.70 7.66 39.91
CA GLN A 424 -1.30 7.70 41.31
C GLN A 424 -1.57 6.39 42.07
N GLU A 425 -2.62 5.64 41.64
CA GLU A 425 -2.98 4.35 42.20
C GLU A 425 -2.29 3.15 41.52
N ASN A 426 -1.79 3.32 40.30
CA ASN A 426 -1.17 2.24 39.54
C ASN A 426 0.27 2.61 39.13
N THR A 427 1.22 2.12 39.92
CA THR A 427 2.66 2.30 39.73
C THR A 427 3.39 1.04 39.28
N ASP A 428 2.65 0.03 38.81
CA ASP A 428 3.23 -1.24 38.33
C ASP A 428 4.31 -1.01 37.28
N ASP A 429 5.39 -1.82 37.31
CA ASP A 429 6.49 -1.76 36.36
C ASP A 429 6.07 -1.97 34.90
N ASN A 430 4.93 -2.60 34.66
CA ASN A 430 4.36 -2.82 33.33
C ASN A 430 3.41 -1.69 32.87
N SER A 431 3.21 -0.65 33.68
CA SER A 431 2.38 0.49 33.29
C SER A 431 3.17 1.51 32.49
N VAL A 432 2.50 2.18 31.54
CA VAL A 432 3.13 3.17 30.63
C VAL A 432 2.63 4.57 30.97
N ASP A 433 3.58 5.50 31.10
CA ASP A 433 3.25 6.92 31.22
C ASP A 433 2.59 7.41 29.92
N PRO A 434 1.40 8.02 29.98
CA PRO A 434 0.72 8.58 28.81
C PRO A 434 1.58 9.52 27.98
N ALA A 435 2.47 10.31 28.63
CA ALA A 435 3.38 11.21 27.93
C ALA A 435 4.45 10.45 27.13
N VAL A 436 4.97 9.34 27.67
CA VAL A 436 5.93 8.47 26.97
C VAL A 436 5.27 7.81 25.76
N PHE A 437 4.02 7.36 25.89
CA PHE A 437 3.26 6.79 24.76
C PHE A 437 3.05 7.83 23.64
N GLN A 438 2.66 9.06 24.01
CA GLN A 438 2.47 10.15 23.03
C GLN A 438 3.79 10.50 22.30
N GLN A 439 4.91 10.58 23.01
CA GLN A 439 6.23 10.81 22.41
C GLN A 439 6.64 9.68 21.46
N TYR A 440 6.38 8.43 21.85
CA TYR A 440 6.63 7.28 20.99
C TYR A 440 5.79 7.35 19.71
N PHE A 441 4.49 7.65 19.82
CA PHE A 441 3.60 7.81 18.68
C PHE A 441 4.12 8.88 17.71
N GLN A 442 4.50 10.04 18.22
CA GLN A 442 5.05 11.14 17.41
C GLN A 442 6.37 10.76 16.72
N LYS A 443 7.28 10.11 17.46
CA LYS A 443 8.56 9.65 16.90
C LYS A 443 8.38 8.68 15.75
N GLN A 444 7.35 7.84 15.82
CA GLN A 444 7.05 6.83 14.79
C GLN A 444 6.19 7.38 13.62
N GLY A 445 5.78 8.64 13.67
CA GLY A 445 4.94 9.26 12.65
C GLY A 445 5.49 9.14 11.23
N ARG A 446 6.82 9.29 11.05
CA ARG A 446 7.47 9.11 9.73
C ARG A 446 7.36 7.68 9.21
N PHE A 447 7.45 6.71 10.09
CA PHE A 447 7.35 5.30 9.74
C PHE A 447 5.90 4.94 9.36
N THR A 448 4.92 5.35 10.15
CA THR A 448 3.50 5.11 9.88
C THR A 448 2.99 5.86 8.65
N ALA A 449 3.57 7.01 8.33
CA ALA A 449 3.32 7.72 7.07
C ALA A 449 3.90 6.99 5.84
N GLY A 450 4.74 5.94 6.04
CA GLY A 450 5.38 5.16 4.99
C GLY A 450 6.54 5.87 4.29
N VAL A 451 7.04 6.98 4.86
CA VAL A 451 8.04 7.84 4.22
C VAL A 451 9.47 7.67 4.73
N SER A 452 9.68 6.84 5.76
CA SER A 452 11.00 6.54 6.32
C SER A 452 11.66 5.29 5.73
N VAL A 453 10.98 4.59 4.82
CA VAL A 453 11.50 3.36 4.20
C VAL A 453 12.77 3.63 3.42
N ARG A 454 13.83 2.88 3.71
CA ARG A 454 15.11 2.94 3.00
C ARG A 454 15.55 1.55 2.59
N TYR A 455 15.71 1.35 1.29
CA TYR A 455 16.24 0.10 0.76
C TYR A 455 17.76 0.04 0.86
N PRO A 456 18.32 -1.13 1.24
CA PRO A 456 19.77 -1.31 1.31
C PRO A 456 20.40 -1.29 -0.09
N PRO A 457 21.73 -1.12 -0.19
CA PRO A 457 22.46 -1.25 -1.44
C PRO A 457 22.16 -2.58 -2.15
N SER A 458 21.93 -2.50 -3.46
CA SER A 458 21.59 -3.64 -4.32
C SER A 458 21.96 -3.32 -5.78
N THR A 459 21.56 -4.16 -6.74
CA THR A 459 21.68 -3.83 -8.18
C THR A 459 20.87 -2.60 -8.59
N LEU A 460 19.84 -2.23 -7.78
CA LEU A 460 18.99 -1.05 -8.02
C LEU A 460 19.36 0.15 -7.15
N THR A 461 19.88 -0.10 -5.97
CA THR A 461 20.16 0.93 -4.96
C THR A 461 21.66 1.08 -4.80
N GLY A 462 22.19 2.26 -5.12
CA GLY A 462 23.61 2.56 -5.00
C GLY A 462 24.13 2.52 -3.55
N ASP A 463 25.44 2.50 -3.40
CA ASP A 463 26.13 2.46 -2.10
C ASP A 463 26.16 3.81 -1.36
N GLY A 464 25.68 4.89 -1.99
CA GLY A 464 25.64 6.22 -1.40
C GLY A 464 26.98 6.97 -1.38
N LYS A 465 28.04 6.48 -2.03
CA LYS A 465 29.37 7.16 -2.05
C LYS A 465 29.32 8.59 -2.54
N HIS A 466 28.35 8.95 -3.37
CA HIS A 466 28.13 10.31 -3.89
C HIS A 466 26.99 11.05 -3.20
N GLN A 467 26.46 10.55 -2.08
CA GLN A 467 25.32 11.14 -1.35
C GLN A 467 25.51 12.64 -1.01
N LYS A 468 26.74 13.06 -0.75
CA LYS A 468 27.06 14.49 -0.45
C LYS A 468 26.76 15.46 -1.60
N LEU A 469 26.61 14.96 -2.84
CA LEU A 469 26.22 15.78 -3.99
C LEU A 469 24.71 15.99 -4.10
N ALA A 470 23.91 15.20 -3.36
CA ALA A 470 22.45 15.25 -3.37
C ALA A 470 21.90 14.94 -1.97
N GLU A 471 22.26 15.76 -0.96
CA GLU A 471 21.92 15.51 0.46
C GLU A 471 20.41 15.42 0.70
N GLY A 472 19.62 16.22 -0.02
CA GLY A 472 18.16 16.22 0.10
C GLY A 472 17.45 15.00 -0.50
N ILE A 473 18.15 14.13 -1.25
CA ILE A 473 17.60 12.93 -1.88
C ILE A 473 18.42 11.73 -1.42
N THR A 474 18.00 11.13 -0.30
CA THR A 474 18.72 10.01 0.31
C THR A 474 18.61 8.76 -0.54
N VAL A 475 19.76 8.17 -0.91
CA VAL A 475 19.83 6.91 -1.67
C VAL A 475 19.07 5.79 -0.95
N GLY A 476 18.24 5.09 -1.69
CA GLY A 476 17.38 4.00 -1.18
C GLY A 476 16.03 4.45 -0.64
N MET A 477 15.83 5.75 -0.42
CA MET A 477 14.53 6.29 -0.02
C MET A 477 13.67 6.66 -1.23
N ARG A 478 12.36 6.82 -0.99
CA ARG A 478 11.44 7.34 -2.00
C ARG A 478 11.88 8.73 -2.47
N PHE A 479 11.52 9.09 -3.68
CA PHE A 479 11.66 10.47 -4.14
C PHE A 479 10.77 11.39 -3.30
N HIS A 480 11.37 12.42 -2.71
CA HIS A 480 10.65 13.45 -1.97
C HIS A 480 10.20 14.54 -2.95
N SER A 481 8.88 14.72 -3.08
CA SER A 481 8.32 15.76 -3.94
C SER A 481 8.60 17.15 -3.38
N ALA A 482 8.75 18.11 -4.30
CA ALA A 482 8.95 19.52 -3.95
C ALA A 482 8.11 20.42 -4.87
N PRO A 483 7.67 21.59 -4.40
CA PRO A 483 7.00 22.57 -5.26
C PRO A 483 7.99 23.13 -6.29
N VAL A 484 7.59 23.12 -7.55
CA VAL A 484 8.36 23.64 -8.69
C VAL A 484 7.47 24.44 -9.62
N ILE A 485 8.10 25.18 -10.55
CA ILE A 485 7.40 25.85 -11.66
C ILE A 485 7.84 25.18 -12.95
N ARG A 486 6.88 24.66 -13.72
CA ARG A 486 7.15 24.15 -15.05
C ARG A 486 7.45 25.32 -15.98
N VAL A 487 8.64 25.31 -16.61
CA VAL A 487 9.13 26.44 -17.40
C VAL A 487 8.28 26.67 -18.67
N ALA A 488 7.80 25.57 -19.28
CA ALA A 488 7.04 25.62 -20.53
C ALA A 488 5.75 26.46 -20.47
N ASP A 489 5.07 26.52 -19.32
CA ASP A 489 3.77 27.19 -19.15
C ASP A 489 3.64 28.00 -17.85
N ALA A 490 4.73 28.16 -17.11
CA ALA A 490 4.77 28.85 -15.80
C ALA A 490 3.83 28.24 -14.74
N ARG A 491 3.38 27.00 -14.90
CA ARG A 491 2.49 26.32 -13.97
C ARG A 491 3.22 25.92 -12.69
N ARG A 492 2.68 26.31 -11.54
CA ARG A 492 3.10 25.81 -10.24
C ARG A 492 2.57 24.39 -10.05
N LEU A 493 3.44 23.46 -9.64
CA LEU A 493 3.10 22.07 -9.42
C LEU A 493 4.08 21.42 -8.43
N HIS A 494 3.77 20.22 -7.98
CA HIS A 494 4.70 19.37 -7.27
C HIS A 494 5.43 18.45 -8.25
N LEU A 495 6.75 18.38 -8.14
CA LEU A 495 7.59 17.61 -9.07
C LEU A 495 7.22 16.12 -9.06
N GLY A 496 6.97 15.53 -7.90
CA GLY A 496 6.56 14.13 -7.75
C GLY A 496 5.25 13.79 -8.46
N HIS A 497 4.35 14.76 -8.63
CA HIS A 497 3.09 14.54 -9.33
C HIS A 497 3.23 14.38 -10.86
N GLN A 498 4.43 14.59 -11.37
CA GLN A 498 4.74 14.39 -12.79
C GLN A 498 5.25 12.97 -13.09
N PHE A 499 5.40 12.11 -12.07
CA PHE A 499 5.94 10.77 -12.22
C PHE A 499 4.80 9.74 -12.17
N LEU A 500 4.33 9.35 -13.36
CA LEU A 500 3.29 8.34 -13.49
C LEU A 500 3.87 6.92 -13.36
N ALA A 501 3.01 5.95 -13.03
CA ALA A 501 3.35 4.52 -12.99
C ALA A 501 3.36 3.92 -14.41
N ASP A 502 4.17 4.47 -15.30
CA ASP A 502 4.28 4.16 -16.72
C ASP A 502 5.50 3.29 -17.08
N GLY A 503 6.24 2.82 -16.06
CA GLY A 503 7.42 1.96 -16.23
C GLY A 503 8.67 2.66 -16.75
N ARG A 504 8.66 3.98 -16.97
CA ARG A 504 9.85 4.73 -17.38
C ARG A 504 10.78 4.97 -16.20
N TRP A 505 12.08 4.93 -16.47
CA TRP A 505 13.11 5.43 -15.57
C TRP A 505 13.08 6.96 -15.55
N ARG A 506 13.36 7.56 -14.39
CA ARG A 506 13.42 9.03 -14.24
C ARG A 506 14.85 9.45 -13.95
N LEU A 507 15.43 10.21 -14.88
CA LEU A 507 16.75 10.82 -14.72
C LEU A 507 16.57 12.30 -14.39
N LEU A 508 16.89 12.68 -13.13
CA LEU A 508 16.75 14.04 -12.65
C LEU A 508 18.11 14.75 -12.64
N LEU A 509 18.21 15.85 -13.38
CA LEU A 509 19.39 16.67 -13.48
C LEU A 509 19.20 17.94 -12.67
N PHE A 510 19.94 18.08 -11.56
CA PHE A 510 19.93 19.29 -10.75
C PHE A 510 21.06 20.21 -11.20
N ALA A 511 20.73 21.43 -11.67
CA ALA A 511 21.69 22.39 -12.17
C ALA A 511 21.42 23.80 -11.64
N GLY A 512 22.49 24.55 -11.42
CA GLY A 512 22.39 25.96 -11.04
C GLY A 512 21.88 26.82 -12.20
N ARG A 513 22.37 26.60 -13.42
CA ARG A 513 22.01 27.36 -14.63
C ARG A 513 21.75 26.42 -15.81
N ALA A 514 20.86 26.83 -16.70
CA ALA A 514 20.53 26.08 -17.91
C ALA A 514 21.75 25.86 -18.84
N ALA A 515 22.65 26.84 -18.91
CA ALA A 515 23.87 26.77 -19.72
C ALA A 515 24.82 25.65 -19.29
N ASP A 516 24.77 25.23 -18.03
CA ASP A 516 25.65 24.17 -17.50
C ASP A 516 25.22 22.77 -17.95
N LEU A 517 24.04 22.63 -18.56
CA LEU A 517 23.45 21.34 -18.94
C LEU A 517 23.76 20.93 -20.36
N GLY A 518 24.23 21.84 -21.27
CA GLY A 518 24.35 21.56 -22.71
C GLY A 518 25.18 20.30 -23.02
N ALA A 519 26.44 20.28 -22.58
CA ALA A 519 27.34 19.15 -22.83
C ALA A 519 26.89 17.85 -22.15
N LEU A 520 26.33 17.97 -20.93
CA LEU A 520 25.81 16.81 -20.19
C LEU A 520 24.58 16.20 -20.90
N CYS A 521 23.63 17.02 -21.33
CA CYS A 521 22.45 16.59 -22.06
C CYS A 521 22.80 15.93 -23.38
N GLU A 522 23.77 16.49 -24.13
CA GLU A 522 24.27 15.90 -25.36
C GLU A 522 24.89 14.52 -25.11
N TYR A 523 25.79 14.43 -24.13
CA TYR A 523 26.40 13.17 -23.73
C TYR A 523 25.35 12.12 -23.33
N LEU A 524 24.40 12.48 -22.46
CA LEU A 524 23.34 11.57 -22.01
C LEU A 524 22.42 11.17 -23.17
N THR A 525 22.10 12.08 -24.09
CA THR A 525 21.27 11.77 -25.25
C THR A 525 21.92 10.72 -26.11
N ILE A 526 23.22 10.85 -26.39
CA ILE A 526 23.97 9.94 -27.30
C ILE A 526 24.24 8.61 -26.59
N HIS A 527 24.77 8.64 -25.37
CA HIS A 527 25.30 7.44 -24.68
C HIS A 527 24.30 6.71 -23.82
N LEU A 528 23.19 7.35 -23.46
CA LEU A 528 22.17 6.76 -22.58
C LEU A 528 20.80 6.68 -23.27
N LEU A 529 20.16 7.80 -23.59
CA LEU A 529 18.78 7.79 -24.09
C LEU A 529 18.66 6.99 -25.38
N ARG A 530 19.42 7.33 -26.44
CA ARG A 530 19.38 6.64 -27.73
C ARG A 530 19.75 5.16 -27.64
N ARG A 531 20.62 4.81 -26.70
CA ARG A 531 21.07 3.43 -26.52
C ARG A 531 19.95 2.51 -26.02
N PHE A 532 19.06 3.02 -25.18
CA PHE A 532 18.00 2.24 -24.53
C PHE A 532 16.62 2.49 -25.13
N THR A 533 16.46 3.49 -26.00
CA THR A 533 15.21 3.76 -26.69
C THR A 533 15.05 2.81 -27.88
N PRO A 534 13.94 2.04 -27.96
CA PRO A 534 13.65 1.20 -29.12
C PRO A 534 13.55 2.01 -30.40
N THR A 535 13.93 1.40 -31.55
CA THR A 535 13.82 2.03 -32.85
C THR A 535 12.37 2.44 -33.14
N GLY A 536 12.15 3.71 -33.49
CA GLY A 536 10.82 4.25 -33.80
C GLY A 536 10.01 4.69 -32.59
N ALA A 537 10.52 4.53 -31.37
CA ALA A 537 9.90 5.07 -30.16
C ALA A 537 10.41 6.49 -29.85
N ASP A 538 9.64 7.24 -29.08
CA ASP A 538 10.04 8.56 -28.57
C ASP A 538 11.29 8.44 -27.70
N ILE A 539 12.14 9.47 -27.72
CA ILE A 539 13.45 9.45 -27.03
C ILE A 539 13.32 9.23 -25.52
N ASP A 540 12.21 9.61 -24.92
CA ASP A 540 11.89 9.48 -23.51
C ASP A 540 11.05 8.22 -23.17
N ALA A 541 10.81 7.33 -24.14
CA ALA A 541 9.95 6.16 -23.95
C ALA A 541 10.44 5.19 -22.87
N VAL A 542 11.74 5.15 -22.58
CA VAL A 542 12.35 4.28 -21.57
C VAL A 542 12.92 5.09 -20.41
N ILE A 543 13.62 6.18 -20.72
CA ILE A 543 14.26 7.05 -19.73
C ILE A 543 13.75 8.47 -19.94
N ASP A 544 12.93 8.97 -19.01
CA ASP A 544 12.42 10.34 -18.98
C ASP A 544 13.43 11.22 -18.22
N MET A 545 14.13 12.08 -18.98
CA MET A 545 15.15 12.98 -18.44
C MET A 545 14.54 14.36 -18.15
N ARG A 546 14.69 14.84 -16.93
CA ARG A 546 14.16 16.14 -16.49
C ARG A 546 15.23 16.97 -15.81
N ALA A 547 15.28 18.27 -16.11
CA ALA A 547 16.15 19.21 -15.47
C ALA A 547 15.39 20.03 -14.40
N ILE A 548 15.99 20.16 -13.23
CA ILE A 548 15.55 21.00 -12.13
C ILE A 548 16.57 22.14 -12.00
N LEU A 549 16.13 23.35 -12.34
CA LEU A 549 16.96 24.53 -12.36
C LEU A 549 16.73 25.39 -11.11
N GLN A 550 17.78 26.00 -10.60
CA GLN A 550 17.70 27.00 -9.54
C GLN A 550 17.40 28.39 -10.11
N GLY A 551 16.77 29.22 -9.31
CA GLY A 551 16.47 30.61 -9.68
C GLY A 551 15.08 30.82 -10.28
N SER A 552 14.86 32.04 -10.80
CA SER A 552 13.56 32.42 -11.33
C SER A 552 13.33 31.80 -12.71
N TYR A 553 12.18 31.16 -12.90
CA TYR A 553 11.78 30.63 -14.22
C TYR A 553 11.67 31.74 -15.29
N ARG A 554 11.44 33.00 -14.88
CA ARG A 554 11.39 34.15 -15.81
C ARG A 554 12.72 34.52 -16.45
N SER A 555 13.84 34.07 -15.86
CA SER A 555 15.18 34.27 -16.40
C SER A 555 15.61 33.14 -17.35
N ILE A 556 14.77 32.12 -17.56
CA ILE A 556 15.09 30.98 -18.40
C ILE A 556 14.52 31.20 -19.79
N ASP A 557 15.41 31.25 -20.77
CA ASP A 557 15.06 31.30 -22.18
C ASP A 557 14.96 29.87 -22.74
N LEU A 558 13.74 29.44 -23.09
CA LEU A 558 13.49 28.10 -23.65
C LEU A 558 14.31 27.84 -24.91
N ALA A 559 14.53 28.86 -25.76
CA ALA A 559 15.31 28.70 -26.99
C ALA A 559 16.78 28.36 -26.76
N ARG A 560 17.29 28.53 -25.54
CA ARG A 560 18.65 28.21 -25.15
C ARG A 560 18.79 26.90 -24.39
N LEU A 561 17.68 26.20 -24.15
CA LEU A 561 17.73 24.89 -23.51
C LEU A 561 18.21 23.82 -24.50
N PRO A 562 18.91 22.78 -24.03
CA PRO A 562 19.23 21.63 -24.83
C PRO A 562 17.97 21.00 -25.44
N PRO A 563 17.98 20.61 -26.75
CA PRO A 563 16.80 20.04 -27.43
C PRO A 563 16.20 18.80 -26.70
N SER A 564 17.04 18.04 -26.01
CA SER A 564 16.61 16.85 -25.26
C SER A 564 15.83 17.18 -23.96
N LEU A 565 15.69 18.46 -23.61
CA LEU A 565 14.88 18.94 -22.47
C LEU A 565 13.59 19.66 -22.92
N LEU A 566 13.41 19.85 -24.22
CA LEU A 566 12.24 20.44 -24.85
C LEU A 566 11.29 19.36 -25.35
#